data_8e6e32fc31825c64b6548e04ba38f813
#
_entry.id   8e6e32fc31825c64b6548e04ba38f813
#
_cell.length_a   1.000
_cell.length_b   1.000
_cell.length_c   1.000
_cell.angle_alpha   90.00
_cell.angle_beta   90.00
_cell.angle_gamma   90.00
#
_symmetry.space_group_name_H-M   'P 1'
#
loop_
_entity.id
_entity.type
_entity.pdbx_description
1 polymer ?
#
loop_
_entity_poly.entity_id
_entity_poly.type
_entity_poly.pdbx_seq_one_letter_code
_entity_poly.pdbx_strand_id
1 'polypeptide(L)'
;MVGSRFNFTTKQPFSLDLYFIKNRFNYFSGSTELFFEDKRPHYVIRNDDNIQFDVSFPAKTTSKWEAGINFLNQSNDYYQTINYTKNDEPDQTTFTAGNIHTRFEEKALNKKQYPTEGKMFKFETAYMFGTEKEEPGTTSTNKLNYRKDHQYLEIEMSYERYFKSTNWLTLGIETNSYFSTKKLFNNYSSSLISAKSFTPTVNSSIRYLPYLRANNYVAGGLKAIIPISPSAHIRLEGYYFQPFEELLSTSDNKPYYSEQLFTSNQYVGCGGIVIHTPFGPASLLLNYFSNSDPRLYFQASFGYLLFNRHEN
;
A
#
# COMPACT_ATOMS: atom_id res chain seq x y z
N MET A 1 -11.29 0.44 -10.60
CA MET A 1 -10.02 1.06 -11.03
C MET A 1 -10.05 1.36 -12.51
N VAL A 2 -9.72 2.57 -12.91
CA VAL A 2 -9.53 2.98 -14.31
C VAL A 2 -8.26 3.81 -14.36
N GLY A 3 -7.40 3.56 -15.34
CA GLY A 3 -6.18 4.33 -15.53
C GLY A 3 -5.82 4.40 -17.01
N SER A 4 -5.28 5.52 -17.42
CA SER A 4 -4.75 5.74 -18.76
C SER A 4 -3.34 6.31 -18.66
N ARG A 5 -2.44 5.78 -19.45
CA ARG A 5 -1.07 6.27 -19.58
C ARG A 5 -0.82 6.67 -21.03
N PHE A 6 -0.34 7.87 -21.21
CA PHE A 6 0.13 8.36 -22.49
C PHE A 6 1.65 8.53 -22.39
N ASN A 7 2.39 7.79 -23.18
CA ASN A 7 3.85 7.87 -23.26
C ASN A 7 4.24 8.51 -24.58
N PHE A 8 5.00 9.58 -24.50
CA PHE A 8 5.52 10.32 -25.65
C PHE A 8 7.04 10.12 -25.72
N THR A 9 7.49 9.25 -26.62
CA THR A 9 8.92 9.09 -26.87
C THR A 9 9.42 10.23 -27.78
N THR A 10 10.53 10.82 -27.40
CA THR A 10 11.17 11.89 -28.18
C THR A 10 12.39 11.34 -28.91
N LYS A 11 12.97 12.13 -29.84
CA LYS A 11 14.28 11.83 -30.44
C LYS A 11 15.43 12.01 -29.44
N GLN A 12 15.17 12.68 -28.33
CA GLN A 12 16.10 12.89 -27.23
C GLN A 12 16.05 11.68 -26.26
N PRO A 13 17.07 11.47 -25.41
CA PRO A 13 17.12 10.35 -24.48
C PRO A 13 16.20 10.54 -23.26
N PHE A 14 14.96 10.97 -23.46
CA PHE A 14 13.93 11.07 -22.43
C PHE A 14 12.55 10.80 -23.04
N SER A 15 11.61 10.41 -22.18
CA SER A 15 10.19 10.29 -22.53
C SER A 15 9.33 11.12 -21.57
N LEU A 16 8.16 11.51 -22.07
CA LEU A 16 7.14 12.20 -21.29
C LEU A 16 6.00 11.21 -21.02
N ASP A 17 5.58 11.12 -19.77
CA ASP A 17 4.50 10.26 -19.34
C ASP A 17 3.40 11.11 -18.71
N LEU A 18 2.17 10.91 -19.13
CA LEU A 18 0.98 11.50 -18.56
C LEU A 18 0.07 10.36 -18.07
N TYR A 19 -0.28 10.40 -16.78
CA TYR A 19 -1.14 9.41 -16.15
C TYR A 19 -2.44 10.05 -15.66
N PHE A 20 -3.54 9.35 -15.91
CA PHE A 20 -4.83 9.61 -15.28
C PHE A 20 -5.22 8.34 -14.53
N ILE A 21 -5.41 8.45 -13.23
CA ILE A 21 -5.71 7.32 -12.37
C ILE A 21 -6.95 7.63 -11.55
N LYS A 22 -7.91 6.71 -11.57
CA LYS A 22 -9.07 6.76 -10.70
C LYS A 22 -9.24 5.41 -10.02
N ASN A 23 -9.08 5.38 -8.71
CA ASN A 23 -9.20 4.19 -7.90
C ASN A 23 -10.34 4.34 -6.90
N ARG A 24 -11.01 3.22 -6.61
CA ARG A 24 -11.95 3.09 -5.50
C ARG A 24 -11.71 1.76 -4.80
N PHE A 25 -11.48 1.83 -3.50
CA PHE A 25 -11.28 0.68 -2.64
C PHE A 25 -12.35 0.66 -1.57
N ASN A 26 -12.99 -0.48 -1.42
CA ASN A 26 -14.02 -0.72 -0.44
C ASN A 26 -13.52 -1.79 0.52
N TYR A 27 -13.37 -1.45 1.78
CA TYR A 27 -12.89 -2.35 2.82
C TYR A 27 -14.01 -2.64 3.83
N PHE A 28 -14.14 -3.92 4.19
CA PHE A 28 -15.06 -4.37 5.24
C PHE A 28 -14.31 -4.46 6.58
N SER A 29 -15.04 -4.37 7.68
CA SER A 29 -14.49 -4.51 9.03
C SER A 29 -14.13 -5.96 9.38
N GLY A 30 -14.70 -6.95 8.70
CA GLY A 30 -14.45 -8.37 8.93
C GLY A 30 -14.72 -9.26 7.72
N SER A 31 -14.21 -10.49 7.75
CA SER A 31 -14.36 -11.48 6.67
C SER A 31 -15.73 -12.14 6.64
N THR A 32 -16.46 -12.17 7.77
CA THR A 32 -17.77 -12.83 7.92
C THR A 32 -18.92 -12.01 7.34
N GLU A 33 -18.75 -10.71 7.18
CA GLU A 33 -19.80 -9.81 6.66
C GLU A 33 -20.16 -10.05 5.19
N LEU A 34 -19.33 -10.79 4.45
CA LEU A 34 -19.59 -11.13 3.04
C LEU A 34 -20.72 -12.14 2.84
N PHE A 35 -21.12 -12.88 3.88
CA PHE A 35 -22.02 -14.02 3.77
C PHE A 35 -23.39 -13.83 4.43
N PHE A 36 -23.65 -12.73 5.12
CA PHE A 36 -24.91 -12.50 5.82
C PHE A 36 -25.79 -11.45 5.11
N GLU A 37 -27.11 -11.67 5.15
CA GLU A 37 -28.11 -10.81 4.47
C GLU A 37 -28.16 -9.37 4.99
N ASP A 38 -27.72 -9.12 6.21
CA ASP A 38 -27.69 -7.79 6.82
C ASP A 38 -26.38 -7.06 6.47
N LYS A 39 -26.30 -6.62 5.21
CA LYS A 39 -25.11 -5.93 4.67
C LYS A 39 -24.91 -4.58 5.36
N ARG A 40 -23.95 -4.53 6.27
CA ARG A 40 -23.41 -3.25 6.74
C ARG A 40 -22.72 -2.52 5.58
N PRO A 41 -22.68 -1.17 5.60
CA PRO A 41 -21.84 -0.40 4.69
C PRO A 41 -20.35 -0.81 4.84
N HIS A 42 -19.54 -0.52 3.83
CA HIS A 42 -18.10 -0.73 3.91
C HIS A 42 -17.51 0.11 5.05
N TYR A 43 -16.63 -0.49 5.83
CA TYR A 43 -15.99 0.19 6.97
C TYR A 43 -15.14 1.39 6.54
N VAL A 44 -14.41 1.24 5.43
CA VAL A 44 -13.63 2.31 4.80
C VAL A 44 -13.87 2.25 3.29
N ILE A 45 -14.23 3.39 2.69
CA ILE A 45 -14.23 3.59 1.25
C ILE A 45 -13.17 4.65 0.94
N ARG A 46 -12.21 4.28 0.11
CA ARG A 46 -11.16 5.19 -0.35
C ARG A 46 -11.32 5.44 -1.85
N ASN A 47 -11.41 6.69 -2.23
CA ASN A 47 -11.40 7.14 -3.61
C ASN A 47 -10.14 7.97 -3.86
N ASP A 48 -9.37 7.63 -4.88
CA ASP A 48 -8.17 8.33 -5.29
C ASP A 48 -8.31 8.75 -6.75
N ASP A 49 -8.37 10.04 -7.00
CA ASP A 49 -8.29 10.66 -8.33
C ASP A 49 -6.92 11.32 -8.48
N ASN A 50 -6.19 11.00 -9.55
CA ASN A 50 -4.80 11.39 -9.69
C ASN A 50 -4.47 11.76 -11.14
N ILE A 51 -3.76 12.87 -11.33
CA ILE A 51 -3.20 13.32 -12.61
C ILE A 51 -1.72 13.58 -12.41
N GLN A 52 -0.87 12.80 -13.10
CA GLN A 52 0.57 12.85 -12.94
C GLN A 52 1.25 13.10 -14.28
N PHE A 53 2.25 13.96 -14.27
CA PHE A 53 3.11 14.27 -15.40
C PHE A 53 4.56 14.02 -15.02
N ASP A 54 5.22 13.10 -15.76
CA ASP A 54 6.60 12.70 -15.52
C ASP A 54 7.47 12.93 -16.75
N VAL A 55 8.72 13.28 -16.49
CA VAL A 55 9.83 13.18 -17.42
C VAL A 55 10.70 12.02 -17.00
N SER A 56 10.85 11.04 -17.89
CA SER A 56 11.61 9.81 -17.63
C SER A 56 12.91 9.80 -18.42
N PHE A 57 14.02 9.57 -17.74
CA PHE A 57 15.37 9.47 -18.29
C PHE A 57 15.87 8.02 -18.12
N PRO A 58 16.13 7.27 -19.21
CA PRO A 58 16.71 5.94 -19.11
C PRO A 58 18.15 6.03 -18.59
N ALA A 59 18.45 5.30 -17.52
CA ALA A 59 19.82 5.19 -17.00
C ALA A 59 20.52 3.92 -17.53
N LYS A 60 19.78 2.82 -17.62
CA LYS A 60 20.19 1.53 -18.22
C LYS A 60 18.95 0.86 -18.81
N THR A 61 19.13 -0.32 -19.42
CA THR A 61 18.04 -1.12 -20.00
C THR A 61 16.95 -1.46 -18.97
N THR A 62 17.33 -1.61 -17.71
CA THR A 62 16.44 -2.01 -16.61
C THR A 62 16.21 -0.90 -15.57
N SER A 63 16.77 0.30 -15.78
CA SER A 63 16.66 1.39 -14.82
C SER A 63 16.38 2.73 -15.46
N LYS A 64 15.65 3.57 -14.74
CA LYS A 64 15.29 4.92 -15.15
C LYS A 64 15.24 5.89 -13.96
N TRP A 65 15.45 7.14 -14.25
CA TRP A 65 15.08 8.26 -13.39
C TRP A 65 13.79 8.89 -13.91
N GLU A 66 12.92 9.25 -13.00
CA GLU A 66 11.72 10.02 -13.28
C GLU A 66 11.71 11.25 -12.38
N ALA A 67 11.27 12.37 -12.92
CA ALA A 67 10.96 13.57 -12.16
C ALA A 67 9.63 14.13 -12.66
N GLY A 68 8.78 14.54 -11.75
CA GLY A 68 7.44 14.94 -12.16
C GLY A 68 6.67 15.72 -11.13
N ILE A 69 5.46 16.04 -11.51
CA ILE A 69 4.44 16.68 -10.69
C ILE A 69 3.19 15.82 -10.68
N ASN A 70 2.48 15.83 -9.56
CA ASN A 70 1.25 15.11 -9.41
C ASN A 70 0.20 15.97 -8.72
N PHE A 71 -1.06 15.87 -9.17
CA PHE A 71 -2.23 16.44 -8.53
C PHE A 71 -3.15 15.31 -8.13
N LEU A 72 -3.50 15.25 -6.85
CA LEU A 72 -4.32 14.20 -6.29
C LEU A 72 -5.51 14.76 -5.51
N ASN A 73 -6.62 14.06 -5.59
CA ASN A 73 -7.77 14.26 -4.73
C ASN A 73 -8.15 12.92 -4.13
N GLN A 74 -7.93 12.79 -2.83
CA GLN A 74 -8.17 11.59 -2.07
C GLN A 74 -9.34 11.83 -1.13
N SER A 75 -10.41 11.03 -1.28
CA SER A 75 -11.59 11.09 -0.41
C SER A 75 -11.76 9.75 0.29
N ASN A 76 -11.84 9.78 1.61
CA ASN A 76 -12.01 8.61 2.46
C ASN A 76 -13.30 8.75 3.25
N ASP A 77 -14.23 7.81 3.07
CA ASP A 77 -15.41 7.66 3.90
C ASP A 77 -15.16 6.52 4.90
N TYR A 78 -15.39 6.75 6.18
CA TYR A 78 -15.08 5.76 7.22
C TYR A 78 -15.97 5.96 8.46
N TYR A 79 -16.02 4.93 9.31
CA TYR A 79 -16.69 4.99 10.61
C TYR A 79 -15.65 4.99 11.73
N GLN A 80 -15.91 5.79 12.80
CA GLN A 80 -14.99 5.87 13.96
C GLN A 80 -15.21 4.71 14.95
N THR A 81 -16.20 3.87 14.74
CA THR A 81 -16.51 2.69 15.55
C THR A 81 -16.78 1.49 14.65
N ILE A 82 -16.50 0.29 15.17
CA ILE A 82 -16.91 -0.97 14.52
C ILE A 82 -18.40 -1.29 14.73
N ASN A 83 -19.06 -0.61 15.67
CA ASN A 83 -20.48 -0.77 15.99
C ASN A 83 -21.32 0.28 15.25
N TYR A 84 -21.34 0.23 13.92
CA TYR A 84 -22.16 1.07 13.06
C TYR A 84 -23.25 0.27 12.34
N THR A 85 -24.28 0.96 11.88
CA THR A 85 -25.47 0.39 11.23
C THR A 85 -25.68 0.99 9.85
N LYS A 86 -26.67 0.52 9.12
CA LYS A 86 -27.07 1.08 7.81
C LYS A 86 -27.57 2.53 7.88
N ASN A 87 -28.02 2.97 9.04
CA ASN A 87 -28.57 4.31 9.24
C ASN A 87 -27.48 5.32 9.64
N ASP A 88 -26.27 4.84 9.89
CA ASP A 88 -25.16 5.71 10.21
C ASP A 88 -24.55 6.31 8.95
N GLU A 89 -24.24 7.59 9.02
CA GLU A 89 -23.52 8.32 7.98
C GLU A 89 -22.01 8.27 8.30
N PRO A 90 -21.17 7.94 7.32
CA PRO A 90 -19.72 7.91 7.52
C PRO A 90 -19.15 9.32 7.72
N ASP A 91 -18.03 9.39 8.42
CA ASP A 91 -17.17 10.55 8.36
C ASP A 91 -16.49 10.61 7.00
N GLN A 92 -16.27 11.81 6.48
CA GLN A 92 -15.53 12.00 5.24
C GLN A 92 -14.30 12.87 5.49
N THR A 93 -13.14 12.39 5.06
CA THR A 93 -11.92 13.20 4.98
C THR A 93 -11.46 13.29 3.54
N THR A 94 -11.36 14.51 3.03
CA THR A 94 -10.84 14.79 1.69
C THR A 94 -9.47 15.46 1.81
N PHE A 95 -8.48 14.94 1.10
CA PHE A 95 -7.16 15.54 0.96
C PHE A 95 -6.91 15.88 -0.49
N THR A 96 -6.94 17.18 -0.80
CA THR A 96 -6.63 17.70 -2.14
C THR A 96 -5.22 18.26 -2.11
N ALA A 97 -4.32 17.73 -2.94
CA ALA A 97 -2.91 18.04 -2.86
C ALA A 97 -2.23 18.07 -4.23
N GLY A 98 -1.06 18.67 -4.24
CA GLY A 98 -0.07 18.53 -5.30
C GLY A 98 1.23 18.02 -4.71
N ASN A 99 2.07 17.42 -5.55
CA ASN A 99 3.44 17.10 -5.19
C ASN A 99 4.41 17.33 -6.33
N ILE A 100 5.66 17.50 -5.96
CA ILE A 100 6.82 17.44 -6.85
C ILE A 100 7.62 16.24 -6.38
N HIS A 101 7.95 15.34 -7.30
CA HIS A 101 8.64 14.11 -6.93
C HIS A 101 9.79 13.77 -7.87
N THR A 102 10.70 12.96 -7.37
CA THR A 102 11.72 12.28 -8.16
C THR A 102 11.82 10.84 -7.73
N ARG A 103 12.02 9.95 -8.71
CA ARG A 103 12.08 8.50 -8.52
C ARG A 103 13.21 7.90 -9.33
N PHE A 104 13.95 7.02 -8.71
CA PHE A 104 14.83 6.07 -9.38
C PHE A 104 14.24 4.68 -9.28
N GLU A 105 14.10 3.99 -10.39
CA GLU A 105 13.64 2.60 -10.42
C GLU A 105 14.60 1.73 -11.25
N GLU A 106 15.10 0.65 -10.65
CA GLU A 106 15.73 -0.46 -11.34
C GLU A 106 14.86 -1.70 -11.19
N LYS A 107 14.39 -2.29 -12.29
CA LYS A 107 13.50 -3.44 -12.28
C LYS A 107 13.96 -4.50 -13.28
N ALA A 108 14.54 -5.55 -12.73
CA ALA A 108 15.05 -6.70 -13.45
C ALA A 108 14.54 -8.02 -12.84
N LEU A 109 13.27 -8.04 -12.42
CA LEU A 109 12.59 -9.24 -11.95
C LEU A 109 12.08 -10.05 -13.14
N ASN A 110 12.19 -11.38 -13.10
CA ASN A 110 11.77 -12.27 -14.17
C ASN A 110 10.25 -12.35 -14.35
N LYS A 111 9.44 -11.96 -13.34
CA LYS A 111 7.98 -12.01 -13.38
C LYS A 111 7.38 -10.81 -12.65
N LYS A 112 6.20 -10.36 -13.10
CA LYS A 112 5.48 -9.24 -12.47
C LYS A 112 4.90 -9.58 -11.10
N GLN A 113 4.43 -10.81 -10.95
CA GLN A 113 3.84 -11.33 -9.72
C GLN A 113 4.50 -12.68 -9.41
N TYR A 114 4.84 -12.89 -8.16
CA TYR A 114 5.60 -14.04 -7.68
C TYR A 114 6.94 -14.26 -8.42
N PRO A 115 7.82 -13.23 -8.47
CA PRO A 115 9.14 -13.38 -9.06
C PRO A 115 9.96 -14.43 -8.30
N THR A 116 10.86 -15.08 -9.04
CA THR A 116 11.76 -16.13 -8.54
C THR A 116 13.23 -15.80 -8.79
N GLU A 117 13.51 -14.78 -9.62
CA GLU A 117 14.86 -14.38 -10.02
C GLU A 117 14.90 -12.87 -10.25
N GLY A 118 16.11 -12.31 -10.13
CA GLY A 118 16.39 -10.94 -10.46
C GLY A 118 16.42 -10.02 -9.24
N LYS A 119 16.28 -8.72 -9.51
CA LYS A 119 16.29 -7.67 -8.49
C LYS A 119 15.38 -6.52 -8.85
N MET A 120 14.95 -5.80 -7.84
CA MET A 120 14.25 -4.52 -7.93
C MET A 120 14.86 -3.57 -6.91
N PHE A 121 15.03 -2.32 -7.30
CA PHE A 121 15.33 -1.22 -6.40
C PHE A 121 14.49 -0.02 -6.79
N LYS A 122 13.82 0.59 -5.83
CA LYS A 122 13.06 1.83 -5.97
C LYS A 122 13.51 2.79 -4.88
N PHE A 123 13.81 4.00 -5.28
CA PHE A 123 14.00 5.14 -4.38
C PHE A 123 13.12 6.28 -4.88
N GLU A 124 12.35 6.86 -4.01
CA GLU A 124 11.43 7.94 -4.33
C GLU A 124 11.47 8.99 -3.24
N THR A 125 11.42 10.24 -3.62
CA THR A 125 11.19 11.37 -2.71
C THR A 125 10.17 12.31 -3.32
N ALA A 126 9.26 12.80 -2.48
CA ALA A 126 8.20 13.72 -2.87
C ALA A 126 8.04 14.83 -1.83
N TYR A 127 7.84 16.04 -2.30
CA TYR A 127 7.40 17.15 -1.48
C TYR A 127 5.92 17.41 -1.74
N MET A 128 5.12 17.20 -0.71
CA MET A 128 3.66 17.28 -0.73
C MET A 128 3.18 18.61 -0.19
N PHE A 129 2.16 19.19 -0.80
CA PHE A 129 1.43 20.35 -0.31
C PHE A 129 -0.06 20.19 -0.61
N GLY A 130 -0.90 20.38 0.37
CA GLY A 130 -2.34 20.15 0.17
C GLY A 130 -3.18 20.56 1.37
N THR A 131 -4.48 20.42 1.20
CA THR A 131 -5.48 20.79 2.20
C THR A 131 -6.30 19.58 2.60
N GLU A 132 -6.35 19.32 3.89
CA GLU A 132 -7.26 18.39 4.55
C GLU A 132 -8.58 19.09 4.81
N LYS A 133 -9.70 18.42 4.49
CA LYS A 133 -11.06 18.80 4.90
C LYS A 133 -11.72 17.60 5.54
N GLU A 134 -12.39 17.79 6.67
CA GLU A 134 -13.13 16.76 7.37
C GLU A 134 -14.58 17.21 7.54
N GLU A 135 -15.50 16.32 7.18
CA GLU A 135 -16.94 16.42 7.37
C GLU A 135 -17.38 15.27 8.27
N PRO A 136 -17.79 15.56 9.53
CA PRO A 136 -18.12 14.51 10.49
C PRO A 136 -19.46 13.86 10.19
N GLY A 137 -19.50 12.52 10.26
CA GLY A 137 -20.70 11.70 10.16
C GLY A 137 -21.39 11.45 11.51
N THR A 138 -22.28 10.46 11.57
CA THR A 138 -23.05 10.14 12.79
C THR A 138 -22.20 9.49 13.87
N THR A 139 -21.14 8.76 13.50
CA THR A 139 -20.24 8.08 14.43
C THR A 139 -19.09 8.96 14.96
N SER A 140 -18.99 10.18 14.45
CA SER A 140 -17.94 11.10 14.85
C SER A 140 -18.10 11.60 16.29
N THR A 141 -17.00 11.65 17.03
CA THR A 141 -16.95 12.27 18.39
C THR A 141 -16.97 13.78 18.32
N ASN A 142 -16.40 14.37 17.27
CA ASN A 142 -16.44 15.82 17.01
C ASN A 142 -17.39 16.10 15.84
N LYS A 143 -18.33 17.02 16.01
CA LYS A 143 -19.35 17.39 15.01
C LYS A 143 -19.02 18.65 14.21
N LEU A 144 -17.82 19.17 14.33
CA LEU A 144 -17.40 20.39 13.61
C LEU A 144 -16.61 20.04 12.38
N ASN A 145 -16.92 20.69 11.27
CA ASN A 145 -16.11 20.64 10.07
C ASN A 145 -14.72 21.19 10.34
N TYR A 146 -13.72 20.56 9.74
CA TYR A 146 -12.33 20.93 9.94
C TYR A 146 -11.62 21.14 8.62
N ARG A 147 -10.66 22.09 8.59
CA ARG A 147 -9.79 22.35 7.45
C ARG A 147 -8.41 22.72 7.92
N LYS A 148 -7.38 22.13 7.27
CA LYS A 148 -5.98 22.42 7.57
C LYS A 148 -5.10 22.21 6.34
N ASP A 149 -4.12 23.07 6.18
CA ASP A 149 -3.10 22.92 5.16
C ASP A 149 -1.92 22.10 5.71
N HIS A 150 -1.39 21.23 4.85
CA HIS A 150 -0.28 20.35 5.13
C HIS A 150 0.83 20.54 4.10
N GLN A 151 2.07 20.52 4.58
CA GLN A 151 3.27 20.49 3.75
C GLN A 151 4.23 19.50 4.41
N TYR A 152 4.77 18.57 3.63
CA TYR A 152 5.65 17.53 4.16
C TYR A 152 6.50 16.89 3.07
N LEU A 153 7.61 16.32 3.51
CA LEU A 153 8.51 15.51 2.69
C LEU A 153 8.21 14.03 2.91
N GLU A 154 8.28 13.26 1.84
CA GLU A 154 8.21 11.80 1.85
C GLU A 154 9.45 11.20 1.20
N ILE A 155 9.96 10.12 1.77
CA ILE A 155 11.06 9.32 1.24
C ILE A 155 10.67 7.86 1.33
N GLU A 156 10.71 7.16 0.22
CA GLU A 156 10.46 5.72 0.14
C GLU A 156 11.65 5.01 -0.48
N MET A 157 12.05 3.90 0.09
CA MET A 157 13.05 3.01 -0.47
C MET A 157 12.56 1.56 -0.39
N SER A 158 12.62 0.86 -1.52
CA SER A 158 12.28 -0.55 -1.62
C SER A 158 13.38 -1.31 -2.34
N TYR A 159 13.74 -2.46 -1.83
CA TYR A 159 14.71 -3.35 -2.43
C TYR A 159 14.24 -4.78 -2.34
N GLU A 160 14.31 -5.50 -3.45
CA GLU A 160 14.01 -6.93 -3.54
C GLU A 160 15.08 -7.61 -4.39
N ARG A 161 15.57 -8.75 -3.95
CA ARG A 161 16.55 -9.53 -4.69
C ARG A 161 16.40 -11.01 -4.42
N TYR A 162 16.55 -11.79 -5.50
CA TYR A 162 16.59 -13.24 -5.47
C TYR A 162 17.98 -13.74 -5.83
N PHE A 163 18.43 -14.80 -5.14
CA PHE A 163 19.69 -15.47 -5.39
C PHE A 163 19.49 -16.98 -5.25
N LYS A 164 19.89 -17.71 -6.27
CA LYS A 164 19.83 -19.17 -6.29
C LYS A 164 20.85 -19.71 -5.28
N SER A 165 20.36 -20.36 -4.23
CA SER A 165 21.20 -20.95 -3.20
C SER A 165 21.67 -22.36 -3.60
N THR A 166 20.73 -23.16 -4.15
CA THR A 166 20.98 -24.51 -4.65
C THR A 166 20.08 -24.79 -5.86
N ASN A 167 20.18 -25.99 -6.45
CA ASN A 167 19.29 -26.35 -7.56
C ASN A 167 17.82 -26.52 -7.16
N TRP A 168 17.55 -26.74 -5.87
CA TRP A 168 16.23 -26.94 -5.32
C TRP A 168 15.72 -25.78 -4.45
N LEU A 169 16.53 -24.74 -4.23
CA LEU A 169 16.18 -23.62 -3.36
C LEU A 169 16.69 -22.30 -3.94
N THR A 170 15.81 -21.33 -4.08
CA THR A 170 16.11 -19.93 -4.29
C THR A 170 15.74 -19.15 -3.04
N LEU A 171 16.64 -18.33 -2.53
CA LEU A 171 16.39 -17.41 -1.44
C LEU A 171 16.13 -16.02 -2.00
N GLY A 172 15.27 -15.26 -1.32
CA GLY A 172 15.00 -13.86 -1.62
C GLY A 172 15.03 -13.02 -0.36
N ILE A 173 15.39 -11.77 -0.52
CA ILE A 173 15.28 -10.73 0.51
C ILE A 173 14.43 -9.60 -0.02
N GLU A 174 13.67 -8.98 0.86
CA GLU A 174 12.92 -7.77 0.61
C GLU A 174 13.13 -6.80 1.75
N THR A 175 13.32 -5.52 1.44
CA THR A 175 13.32 -4.43 2.41
C THR A 175 12.48 -3.28 1.90
N ASN A 176 11.77 -2.64 2.80
CA ASN A 176 10.99 -1.44 2.53
C ASN A 176 11.17 -0.46 3.68
N SER A 177 11.37 0.79 3.38
CA SER A 177 11.41 1.86 4.36
C SER A 177 10.66 3.07 3.85
N TYR A 178 9.96 3.72 4.74
CA TYR A 178 9.21 4.93 4.46
C TYR A 178 9.38 5.93 5.59
N PHE A 179 9.65 7.17 5.23
CA PHE A 179 9.82 8.29 6.14
C PHE A 179 9.04 9.48 5.65
N SER A 180 8.31 10.12 6.55
CA SER A 180 7.53 11.30 6.23
C SER A 180 7.56 12.30 7.38
N THR A 181 7.66 13.58 7.04
CA THR A 181 7.48 14.68 7.99
C THR A 181 6.00 15.09 8.14
N LYS A 182 5.09 14.26 7.65
CA LYS A 182 3.64 14.47 7.67
C LYS A 182 3.13 14.62 9.09
N LYS A 183 2.44 15.71 9.35
CA LYS A 183 1.68 15.89 10.59
C LYS A 183 0.39 15.08 10.53
N LEU A 184 -0.07 14.60 11.67
CA LEU A 184 -1.31 13.86 11.79
C LEU A 184 -2.51 14.70 11.31
N PHE A 185 -3.47 14.03 10.73
CA PHE A 185 -4.76 14.58 10.37
C PHE A 185 -5.59 14.85 11.64
N ASN A 186 -6.78 15.43 11.50
CA ASN A 186 -7.56 15.88 12.62
C ASN A 186 -8.04 14.76 13.55
N ASN A 187 -8.38 13.59 12.99
CA ASN A 187 -8.80 12.44 13.77
C ASN A 187 -7.90 11.21 13.54
N TYR A 188 -8.01 10.25 14.45
CA TYR A 188 -7.21 9.02 14.42
C TYR A 188 -7.48 8.19 13.15
N SER A 189 -8.75 7.98 12.80
CA SER A 189 -9.11 7.13 11.65
C SER A 189 -8.58 7.72 10.34
N SER A 190 -8.75 9.02 10.10
CA SER A 190 -8.20 9.69 8.92
C SER A 190 -6.68 9.66 8.88
N SER A 191 -6.01 9.87 10.03
CA SER A 191 -4.56 9.78 10.15
C SER A 191 -4.05 8.38 9.79
N LEU A 192 -4.73 7.33 10.28
CA LEU A 192 -4.36 5.94 10.04
C LEU A 192 -4.62 5.52 8.58
N ILE A 193 -5.76 5.91 7.99
CA ILE A 193 -6.08 5.62 6.59
C ILE A 193 -5.07 6.30 5.66
N SER A 194 -4.63 7.51 5.99
CA SER A 194 -3.66 8.27 5.22
C SER A 194 -2.20 7.89 5.46
N ALA A 195 -1.91 7.07 6.48
CA ALA A 195 -0.57 6.57 6.72
C ALA A 195 -0.18 5.51 5.68
N LYS A 196 1.11 5.45 5.34
CA LYS A 196 1.66 4.49 4.37
C LYS A 196 1.46 3.06 4.85
N SER A 197 0.96 2.20 3.96
CA SER A 197 0.73 0.78 4.24
C SER A 197 1.92 -0.07 3.79
N PHE A 198 2.38 -0.97 4.65
CA PHE A 198 3.29 -2.05 4.27
C PHE A 198 2.48 -3.24 3.77
N THR A 199 2.64 -3.60 2.49
CA THR A 199 1.84 -4.62 1.81
C THR A 199 2.73 -5.67 1.13
N PRO A 200 3.44 -6.51 1.92
CA PRO A 200 4.45 -7.43 1.38
C PRO A 200 3.85 -8.61 0.59
N THR A 201 2.60 -8.96 0.84
CA THR A 201 1.95 -10.09 0.16
C THR A 201 0.76 -9.62 -0.66
N VAL A 202 0.35 -10.44 -1.63
CA VAL A 202 -0.85 -10.18 -2.43
C VAL A 202 -2.11 -10.05 -1.55
N ASN A 203 -2.20 -10.83 -0.47
CA ASN A 203 -3.32 -10.73 0.46
C ASN A 203 -3.33 -9.41 1.23
N SER A 204 -2.16 -8.96 1.71
CA SER A 204 -2.05 -7.69 2.44
C SER A 204 -2.40 -6.47 1.58
N SER A 205 -2.19 -6.53 0.26
CA SER A 205 -2.47 -5.41 -0.64
C SER A 205 -3.97 -5.21 -0.95
N ILE A 206 -4.80 -6.22 -0.73
CA ILE A 206 -6.27 -6.13 -0.95
C ILE A 206 -7.07 -5.91 0.34
N ARG A 207 -6.40 -5.82 1.49
CA ARG A 207 -7.03 -5.69 2.81
C ARG A 207 -6.68 -4.36 3.46
N TYR A 208 -7.60 -3.85 4.28
CA TYR A 208 -7.29 -2.78 5.21
C TYR A 208 -6.69 -3.38 6.49
N LEU A 209 -5.39 -3.20 6.66
CA LEU A 209 -4.62 -3.72 7.80
C LEU A 209 -4.04 -2.53 8.58
N PRO A 210 -4.77 -1.99 9.56
CA PRO A 210 -4.39 -0.78 10.29
C PRO A 210 -3.04 -0.91 11.00
N TYR A 211 -2.72 -2.09 11.51
CA TYR A 211 -1.48 -2.38 12.23
C TYR A 211 -0.23 -2.51 11.32
N LEU A 212 -0.40 -2.51 9.98
CA LEU A 212 0.68 -2.43 9.00
C LEU A 212 0.79 -1.04 8.36
N ARG A 213 0.37 0.01 9.09
CA ARG A 213 0.40 1.39 8.62
C ARG A 213 1.16 2.28 9.56
N ALA A 214 2.04 3.12 9.00
CA ALA A 214 2.78 4.13 9.76
C ALA A 214 3.28 5.24 8.83
N ASN A 215 3.53 6.42 9.40
CA ASN A 215 4.16 7.52 8.67
C ASN A 215 5.70 7.40 8.64
N ASN A 216 6.26 6.58 9.52
CA ASN A 216 7.69 6.29 9.56
C ASN A 216 7.90 4.82 9.94
N TYR A 217 8.52 4.03 9.07
CA TYR A 217 8.79 2.62 9.36
C TYR A 217 9.96 2.07 8.57
N VAL A 218 10.48 0.96 9.07
CA VAL A 218 11.31 0.03 8.32
C VAL A 218 10.66 -1.35 8.34
N ALA A 219 10.79 -2.07 7.25
CA ALA A 219 10.27 -3.41 7.11
C ALA A 219 11.22 -4.27 6.26
N GLY A 220 11.16 -5.56 6.44
CA GLY A 220 11.94 -6.48 5.64
C GLY A 220 11.43 -7.90 5.74
N GLY A 221 11.85 -8.74 4.82
CA GLY A 221 11.43 -10.12 4.76
C GLY A 221 12.40 -11.04 4.05
N LEU A 222 12.22 -12.31 4.33
CA LEU A 222 12.94 -13.41 3.70
C LEU A 222 11.94 -14.27 2.92
N LYS A 223 12.39 -14.74 1.77
CA LYS A 223 11.61 -15.59 0.87
C LYS A 223 12.40 -16.86 0.56
N ALA A 224 11.73 -18.00 0.63
CA ALA A 224 12.27 -19.29 0.20
C ALA A 224 11.37 -19.85 -0.90
N ILE A 225 11.95 -20.18 -2.05
CA ILE A 225 11.26 -20.65 -3.22
C ILE A 225 11.83 -22.01 -3.61
N ILE A 226 10.97 -23.01 -3.61
CA ILE A 226 11.31 -24.39 -3.91
C ILE A 226 10.65 -24.74 -5.25
N PRO A 227 11.40 -24.84 -6.35
CA PRO A 227 10.84 -25.18 -7.66
C PRO A 227 10.33 -26.63 -7.66
N ILE A 228 9.10 -26.83 -8.14
CA ILE A 228 8.49 -28.14 -8.37
C ILE A 228 8.62 -28.51 -9.86
N SER A 229 8.40 -27.51 -10.73
CA SER A 229 8.52 -27.63 -12.19
C SER A 229 8.92 -26.25 -12.77
N PRO A 230 9.20 -26.15 -14.07
CA PRO A 230 9.51 -24.84 -14.70
C PRO A 230 8.41 -23.79 -14.53
N SER A 231 7.16 -24.21 -14.30
CA SER A 231 6.01 -23.32 -14.14
C SER A 231 5.43 -23.31 -12.73
N ALA A 232 5.87 -24.20 -11.81
CA ALA A 232 5.30 -24.33 -10.47
C ALA A 232 6.37 -24.32 -9.37
N HIS A 233 6.07 -23.68 -8.25
CA HIS A 233 6.94 -23.65 -7.09
C HIS A 233 6.15 -23.54 -5.78
N ILE A 234 6.75 -24.02 -4.69
CA ILE A 234 6.33 -23.70 -3.33
C ILE A 234 7.04 -22.41 -2.95
N ARG A 235 6.31 -21.51 -2.26
CA ARG A 235 6.79 -20.25 -1.78
C ARG A 235 6.51 -20.12 -0.29
N LEU A 236 7.54 -19.75 0.48
CA LEU A 236 7.47 -19.46 1.90
C LEU A 236 8.08 -18.09 2.12
N GLU A 237 7.35 -17.21 2.82
CA GLU A 237 7.76 -15.84 3.05
C GLU A 237 7.47 -15.45 4.50
N GLY A 238 8.39 -14.71 5.10
CA GLY A 238 8.23 -14.14 6.42
C GLY A 238 8.72 -12.71 6.42
N TYR A 239 7.93 -11.81 7.02
CA TYR A 239 8.18 -10.37 7.03
C TYR A 239 8.06 -9.81 8.44
N TYR A 240 8.86 -8.80 8.69
CA TYR A 240 8.88 -7.99 9.90
C TYR A 240 8.59 -6.54 9.54
N PHE A 241 7.68 -5.91 10.27
CA PHE A 241 7.33 -4.51 10.12
C PHE A 241 7.55 -3.80 11.45
N GLN A 242 8.32 -2.71 11.44
CA GLN A 242 8.68 -1.91 12.59
C GLN A 242 8.35 -0.44 12.35
N PRO A 243 7.23 0.07 12.84
CA PRO A 243 7.00 1.52 12.90
C PRO A 243 7.99 2.16 13.87
N PHE A 244 8.39 3.40 13.63
CA PHE A 244 9.24 4.15 14.57
C PHE A 244 8.41 4.57 15.77
N GLU A 245 7.23 5.13 15.50
CA GLU A 245 6.25 5.54 16.50
C GLU A 245 4.92 4.89 16.17
N GLU A 246 4.23 4.41 17.18
CA GLU A 246 2.87 3.89 17.02
C GLU A 246 1.87 5.02 17.01
N LEU A 247 0.94 4.99 16.05
CA LEU A 247 -0.17 5.91 15.99
C LEU A 247 -1.27 5.46 16.95
N LEU A 248 -1.54 6.26 17.95
CA LEU A 248 -2.48 5.98 19.02
C LEU A 248 -3.65 6.99 19.00
N SER A 249 -4.74 6.62 19.69
CA SER A 249 -5.96 7.42 19.80
C SER A 249 -6.25 7.80 21.24
N THR A 250 -6.64 9.04 21.46
CA THR A 250 -7.27 9.46 22.73
C THR A 250 -8.72 8.97 22.81
N SER A 251 -9.38 9.12 23.97
CA SER A 251 -10.82 8.87 24.13
C SER A 251 -11.70 9.67 23.17
N ASP A 252 -11.24 10.85 22.75
CA ASP A 252 -11.93 11.75 21.82
C ASP A 252 -11.55 11.51 20.36
N ASN A 253 -10.96 10.35 20.06
CA ASN A 253 -10.49 9.97 18.72
C ASN A 253 -9.46 10.93 18.10
N LYS A 254 -8.71 11.67 18.92
CA LYS A 254 -7.59 12.49 18.44
C LYS A 254 -6.34 11.64 18.31
N PRO A 255 -5.61 11.75 17.19
CA PRO A 255 -4.39 11.00 16.98
C PRO A 255 -3.22 11.60 17.74
N TYR A 256 -2.33 10.73 18.22
CA TYR A 256 -1.03 11.09 18.74
C TYR A 256 -0.02 9.97 18.51
N TYR A 257 1.26 10.27 18.57
CA TYR A 257 2.31 9.27 18.48
C TYR A 257 2.71 8.77 19.88
N SER A 258 3.09 7.50 19.96
CA SER A 258 3.68 6.94 21.18
C SER A 258 4.93 7.74 21.58
N GLU A 259 5.13 7.96 22.88
CA GLU A 259 6.32 8.66 23.39
C GLU A 259 7.61 7.86 23.21
N GLN A 260 7.50 6.55 23.14
CA GLN A 260 8.63 5.65 22.99
C GLN A 260 8.72 5.14 21.55
N LEU A 261 9.94 5.12 21.03
CA LEU A 261 10.23 4.57 19.70
C LEU A 261 10.27 3.03 19.72
N PHE A 262 9.87 2.40 18.62
CA PHE A 262 10.00 0.96 18.38
C PHE A 262 9.24 0.07 19.37
N THR A 263 8.16 0.54 19.95
CA THR A 263 7.36 -0.18 20.97
C THR A 263 6.47 -1.27 20.39
N SER A 264 6.02 -1.10 19.15
CA SER A 264 5.17 -2.08 18.46
C SER A 264 5.90 -2.68 17.26
N ASN A 265 5.62 -3.94 16.99
CA ASN A 265 6.12 -4.61 15.79
C ASN A 265 5.09 -5.62 15.28
N GLN A 266 5.19 -5.96 13.98
CA GLN A 266 4.27 -6.87 13.34
C GLN A 266 4.99 -7.92 12.51
N TYR A 267 4.42 -9.11 12.48
CA TYR A 267 4.91 -10.21 11.67
C TYR A 267 3.85 -10.60 10.64
N VAL A 268 4.29 -10.82 9.42
CA VAL A 268 3.48 -11.34 8.32
C VAL A 268 4.14 -12.60 7.78
N GLY A 269 3.37 -13.66 7.63
CA GLY A 269 3.82 -14.90 7.02
C GLY A 269 2.96 -15.25 5.80
N CYS A 270 3.57 -15.86 4.79
CA CYS A 270 2.84 -16.37 3.65
C CYS A 270 3.47 -17.68 3.18
N GLY A 271 2.66 -18.69 2.91
CA GLY A 271 3.15 -19.97 2.40
C GLY A 271 2.13 -20.65 1.49
N GLY A 272 2.62 -21.31 0.43
CA GLY A 272 1.75 -22.07 -0.46
C GLY A 272 2.36 -22.38 -1.82
N ILE A 273 1.49 -22.67 -2.77
CA ILE A 273 1.85 -23.11 -4.11
C ILE A 273 1.46 -22.03 -5.13
N VAL A 274 2.38 -21.77 -6.05
CA VAL A 274 2.17 -20.85 -7.18
C VAL A 274 2.45 -21.61 -8.47
N ILE A 275 1.53 -21.51 -9.44
CA ILE A 275 1.64 -22.09 -10.78
C ILE A 275 1.51 -20.94 -11.79
N HIS A 276 2.53 -20.73 -12.61
CA HIS A 276 2.50 -19.75 -13.69
C HIS A 276 1.86 -20.35 -14.93
N THR A 277 0.76 -19.75 -15.38
CA THR A 277 0.07 -20.13 -16.62
C THR A 277 0.22 -19.01 -17.66
N PRO A 278 -0.07 -19.27 -18.95
CA PRO A 278 -0.08 -18.23 -19.98
C PRO A 278 -1.06 -17.07 -19.69
N PHE A 279 -2.10 -17.33 -18.91
CA PHE A 279 -3.14 -16.35 -18.54
C PHE A 279 -2.85 -15.62 -17.23
N GLY A 280 -1.72 -15.91 -16.59
CA GLY A 280 -1.33 -15.37 -15.27
C GLY A 280 -1.12 -16.46 -14.23
N PRO A 281 -0.64 -16.09 -13.04
CA PRO A 281 -0.39 -17.05 -11.98
C PRO A 281 -1.69 -17.57 -11.35
N ALA A 282 -1.73 -18.86 -11.04
CA ALA A 282 -2.67 -19.47 -10.11
C ALA A 282 -1.96 -19.69 -8.79
N SER A 283 -2.59 -19.36 -7.66
CA SER A 283 -1.97 -19.55 -6.35
C SER A 283 -2.97 -20.02 -5.30
N LEU A 284 -2.46 -20.87 -4.39
CA LEU A 284 -3.12 -21.29 -3.16
C LEU A 284 -2.18 -20.94 -2.02
N LEU A 285 -2.54 -19.94 -1.23
CA LEU A 285 -1.68 -19.36 -0.20
C LEU A 285 -2.40 -19.34 1.16
N LEU A 286 -1.66 -19.66 2.20
CA LEU A 286 -2.02 -19.41 3.58
C LEU A 286 -1.24 -18.19 4.06
N ASN A 287 -1.96 -17.17 4.54
CA ASN A 287 -1.38 -15.92 5.04
C ASN A 287 -1.58 -15.85 6.56
N TYR A 288 -0.54 -15.42 7.26
CA TYR A 288 -0.53 -15.17 8.70
C TYR A 288 -0.28 -13.69 8.98
N PHE A 289 -1.07 -13.11 9.88
CA PHE A 289 -0.90 -11.74 10.37
C PHE A 289 -0.94 -11.74 11.90
N SER A 290 0.10 -11.22 12.54
CA SER A 290 0.27 -11.31 14.01
C SER A 290 -0.85 -10.62 14.79
N ASN A 291 -1.40 -9.52 14.27
CA ASN A 291 -2.40 -8.67 14.94
C ASN A 291 -3.78 -8.71 14.27
N SER A 292 -4.08 -9.73 13.47
CA SER A 292 -5.39 -9.91 12.84
C SER A 292 -6.24 -10.90 13.62
N ASP A 293 -7.54 -10.76 13.52
CA ASP A 293 -8.50 -11.75 14.01
C ASP A 293 -9.47 -12.13 12.87
N PRO A 294 -9.49 -13.38 12.37
CA PRO A 294 -8.51 -14.45 12.66
C PRO A 294 -7.10 -14.11 12.17
N ARG A 295 -6.07 -14.78 12.70
CA ARG A 295 -4.66 -14.58 12.29
C ARG A 295 -4.29 -15.26 10.97
N LEU A 296 -5.05 -16.28 10.58
CA LEU A 296 -4.77 -17.10 9.40
C LEU A 296 -5.85 -16.88 8.34
N TYR A 297 -5.42 -16.65 7.11
CA TYR A 297 -6.29 -16.45 5.95
C TYR A 297 -5.85 -17.32 4.79
N PHE A 298 -6.76 -18.14 4.30
CA PHE A 298 -6.57 -18.90 3.07
C PHE A 298 -6.96 -18.03 1.87
N GLN A 299 -6.14 -18.06 0.84
CA GLN A 299 -6.36 -17.34 -0.41
C GLN A 299 -6.14 -18.26 -1.60
N ALA A 300 -7.14 -18.34 -2.48
CA ALA A 300 -7.02 -18.89 -3.81
C ALA A 300 -7.13 -17.74 -4.83
N SER A 301 -6.24 -17.66 -5.78
CA SER A 301 -6.28 -16.64 -6.82
C SER A 301 -5.87 -17.17 -8.18
N PHE A 302 -6.40 -16.55 -9.23
CA PHE A 302 -6.04 -16.85 -10.62
C PHE A 302 -5.95 -15.54 -11.42
N GLY A 303 -4.89 -15.41 -12.22
CA GLY A 303 -4.63 -14.23 -13.03
C GLY A 303 -3.76 -13.20 -12.32
N TYR A 304 -3.47 -12.10 -13.01
CA TYR A 304 -2.73 -10.98 -12.44
C TYR A 304 -3.66 -10.08 -11.65
N LEU A 305 -3.24 -9.72 -10.45
CA LEU A 305 -3.85 -8.60 -9.74
C LEU A 305 -3.36 -7.32 -10.39
N LEU A 306 -4.29 -6.58 -10.93
CA LEU A 306 -4.02 -5.27 -11.51
C LEU A 306 -4.25 -4.22 -10.43
N PHE A 307 -3.17 -3.74 -9.85
CA PHE A 307 -3.19 -2.54 -9.02
C PHE A 307 -2.76 -1.36 -9.89
N ASN A 308 -3.57 -0.33 -9.93
CA ASN A 308 -3.08 0.94 -10.39
C ASN A 308 -2.04 1.45 -9.38
N ARG A 309 -1.06 2.19 -9.87
CA ARG A 309 -0.03 2.81 -9.05
C ARG A 309 -0.70 3.59 -7.92
N HIS A 310 -0.44 3.21 -6.67
CA HIS A 310 -0.78 4.00 -5.52
C HIS A 310 0.40 4.92 -5.25
N GLU A 311 0.17 6.19 -5.42
CA GLU A 311 1.00 7.21 -4.82
C GLU A 311 0.23 7.72 -3.60
N ASN A 312 0.68 7.34 -2.43
CA ASN A 312 0.30 7.95 -1.18
C ASN A 312 1.30 9.01 -0.87
#